data_4b721f99344609254e0925afb8f5f870
#
_entry.id   4b721f99344609254e0925afb8f5f870
#
_cell.length_a   1.000
_cell.length_b   1.000
_cell.length_c   1.000
_cell.angle_alpha   90.00
_cell.angle_beta   90.00
_cell.angle_gamma   90.00
#
_symmetry.space_group_name_H-M   'P 1'
#
loop_
_entity.id
_entity.type
_entity.pdbx_description
1 polymer ?
#
loop_
_entity_poly.entity_id
_entity_poly.type
_entity_poly.pdbx_seq_one_letter_code
_entity_poly.pdbx_strand_id
1 'polypeptide(L)'
;MEQNREIKINQLPSKTWHWLHMNEAVVTVPEKMEEAAIKIEETDQLVKVKVAAGEGSLPVKAEAGKEITVVEQLGSPEEKETGMLKFHTELELQENSHIHLIQICMPSEGQTLINKVTAKAEKNARVSVTQLFLGTGNTYSEVNAGLLGRESDLTAKIGYFLQKEQKLDINLIADHRGEKTTCDITAEGTLKDKAQKLFRGTIDFKKGACGAKGSEVEEVLLLSDDIVNKTIPLILCAEEDVEGNHGATIGELDEETLFYFAARGIGRKTAENMMARAKLEKLCPEIPDEETRQLVMEQLEKLMPETARKENADEA
;
A
#
# COMPACT_ATOMS: atom_id res chain seq x y z
N MET A 1 22.55 10.31 24.05
CA MET A 1 22.51 10.08 22.62
C MET A 1 21.71 8.79 22.42
N GLU A 2 20.59 8.85 21.75
CA GLU A 2 19.85 7.64 21.41
C GLU A 2 20.73 6.79 20.51
N GLN A 3 20.93 5.54 20.88
CA GLN A 3 21.63 4.58 20.05
C GLN A 3 20.67 4.15 18.95
N ASN A 4 21.10 4.25 17.69
CA ASN A 4 20.35 3.83 16.53
C ASN A 4 21.00 2.57 15.94
N ARG A 5 20.17 1.72 15.34
CA ARG A 5 20.63 0.53 14.58
C ARG A 5 20.03 0.50 13.18
N GLU A 6 20.74 -0.10 12.26
CA GLU A 6 20.22 -0.38 10.94
C GLU A 6 19.49 -1.73 10.93
N ILE A 7 18.32 -1.75 10.32
CA ILE A 7 17.55 -2.97 10.04
C ILE A 7 17.32 -3.13 8.55
N LYS A 8 17.22 -4.37 8.09
CA LYS A 8 16.85 -4.72 6.72
C LYS A 8 15.40 -5.13 6.71
N ILE A 9 14.62 -4.50 5.87
CA ILE A 9 13.18 -4.74 5.68
C ILE A 9 12.85 -4.86 4.21
N ASN A 10 11.62 -5.23 3.87
CA ASN A 10 11.15 -5.35 2.49
C ASN A 10 12.07 -6.21 1.62
N GLN A 11 12.47 -7.38 2.16
CA GLN A 11 13.41 -8.26 1.48
C GLN A 11 12.70 -9.10 0.42
N LEU A 12 13.27 -9.14 -0.78
CA LEU A 12 12.84 -10.07 -1.81
C LEU A 12 13.09 -11.53 -1.39
N PRO A 13 12.16 -12.45 -1.66
CA PRO A 13 12.33 -13.87 -1.35
C PRO A 13 13.46 -14.52 -2.18
N SER A 14 13.76 -13.97 -3.34
CA SER A 14 14.90 -14.36 -4.18
C SER A 14 15.73 -13.14 -4.53
N LYS A 15 17.02 -13.18 -4.20
CA LYS A 15 17.93 -12.05 -4.47
C LYS A 15 18.19 -11.94 -5.96
N THR A 16 17.73 -10.84 -6.53
CA THR A 16 17.99 -10.43 -7.91
C THR A 16 18.61 -9.05 -7.90
N TRP A 17 19.28 -8.62 -8.97
CA TRP A 17 19.76 -7.24 -9.13
C TRP A 17 20.53 -6.68 -7.91
N HIS A 18 21.31 -7.51 -7.21
CA HIS A 18 21.95 -7.11 -5.94
C HIS A 18 22.86 -5.88 -6.11
N TRP A 19 23.47 -5.67 -7.27
CA TRP A 19 24.30 -4.52 -7.60
C TRP A 19 23.50 -3.21 -7.76
N LEU A 20 22.17 -3.27 -7.92
CA LEU A 20 21.28 -2.10 -7.91
C LEU A 20 20.80 -1.72 -6.50
N HIS A 21 21.16 -2.49 -5.46
CA HIS A 21 20.73 -2.28 -4.08
C HIS A 21 19.19 -2.20 -3.94
N MET A 22 18.47 -3.09 -4.64
CA MET A 22 17.01 -3.11 -4.69
C MET A 22 16.40 -4.35 -4.02
N ASN A 23 17.21 -5.27 -3.48
CA ASN A 23 16.72 -6.51 -2.88
C ASN A 23 16.09 -6.32 -1.50
N GLU A 24 16.46 -5.27 -0.81
CA GLU A 24 15.99 -4.92 0.52
C GLU A 24 16.03 -3.41 0.72
N ALA A 25 15.25 -2.90 1.67
CA ALA A 25 15.41 -1.56 2.20
C ALA A 25 16.25 -1.61 3.49
N VAL A 26 17.14 -0.65 3.68
CA VAL A 26 17.91 -0.45 4.92
C VAL A 26 17.38 0.80 5.60
N VAL A 27 16.93 0.66 6.84
CA VAL A 27 16.33 1.75 7.62
C VAL A 27 17.02 1.84 8.96
N THR A 28 17.36 3.06 9.36
CA THR A 28 17.89 3.34 10.68
C THR A 28 16.75 3.50 11.66
N VAL A 29 16.71 2.69 12.70
CA VAL A 29 15.68 2.70 13.75
C VAL A 29 16.31 2.93 15.12
N PRO A 30 15.62 3.55 16.08
CA PRO A 30 16.06 3.61 17.48
C PRO A 30 16.27 2.20 18.04
N GLU A 31 17.26 2.00 18.93
CA GLU A 31 17.42 0.70 19.61
C GLU A 31 16.23 0.33 20.48
N LYS A 32 15.58 1.33 21.05
CA LYS A 32 14.34 1.17 21.81
C LYS A 32 13.29 2.11 21.25
N MET A 33 12.13 1.57 20.97
CA MET A 33 10.92 2.32 20.63
C MET A 33 9.95 2.25 21.81
N GLU A 34 9.18 3.30 21.98
CA GLU A 34 8.05 3.28 22.91
C GLU A 34 6.95 2.36 22.37
N GLU A 35 6.23 1.72 23.29
CA GLU A 35 5.07 0.93 22.92
C GLU A 35 3.99 1.84 22.35
N ALA A 36 3.40 1.44 21.24
CA ALA A 36 2.36 2.22 20.57
C ALA A 36 1.07 2.24 21.40
N ALA A 37 0.48 3.41 21.55
CA ALA A 37 -0.88 3.53 22.07
C ALA A 37 -1.87 3.11 20.97
N ILE A 38 -2.40 1.88 21.08
CA ILE A 38 -3.35 1.32 20.14
C ILE A 38 -4.76 1.59 20.65
N LYS A 39 -5.54 2.37 19.88
CA LYS A 39 -6.96 2.58 20.14
C LYS A 39 -7.76 1.61 19.30
N ILE A 40 -8.58 0.78 19.92
CA ILE A 40 -9.40 -0.24 19.27
C ILE A 40 -10.88 0.03 19.55
N GLU A 41 -11.68 0.07 18.49
CA GLU A 41 -13.14 0.07 18.54
C GLU A 41 -13.61 -1.17 17.78
N GLU A 42 -14.38 -2.03 18.43
CA GLU A 42 -14.79 -3.32 17.90
C GLU A 42 -16.30 -3.48 17.90
N THR A 43 -16.81 -3.99 16.79
CA THR A 43 -18.18 -4.49 16.65
C THR A 43 -18.12 -5.92 16.10
N ASP A 44 -19.26 -6.61 15.96
CA ASP A 44 -19.29 -8.02 15.54
C ASP A 44 -18.49 -8.35 14.25
N GLN A 45 -18.37 -7.40 13.32
CA GLN A 45 -17.74 -7.62 12.02
C GLN A 45 -16.72 -6.55 11.63
N LEU A 46 -16.57 -5.48 12.41
CA LEU A 46 -15.67 -4.36 12.11
C LEU A 46 -14.78 -4.05 13.32
N VAL A 47 -13.48 -4.08 13.09
CA VAL A 47 -12.45 -3.67 14.05
C VAL A 47 -11.78 -2.40 13.52
N LYS A 48 -11.89 -1.30 14.24
CA LYS A 48 -11.22 -0.04 13.91
C LYS A 48 -10.02 0.15 14.83
N VAL A 49 -8.88 0.46 14.25
CA VAL A 49 -7.60 0.62 14.96
C VAL A 49 -6.96 1.94 14.57
N LYS A 50 -6.55 2.73 15.56
CA LYS A 50 -5.82 3.98 15.34
C LYS A 50 -4.51 3.95 16.10
N VAL A 51 -3.39 4.19 15.40
CA VAL A 51 -2.03 4.19 15.93
C VAL A 51 -1.27 5.39 15.37
N ALA A 52 -0.81 6.29 16.24
CA ALA A 52 -0.13 7.51 15.80
C ALA A 52 1.41 7.38 15.77
N ALA A 53 2.01 6.75 16.78
CA ALA A 53 3.46 6.62 16.92
C ALA A 53 3.83 5.38 17.76
N GLY A 54 5.12 5.01 17.79
CA GLY A 54 5.62 3.90 18.59
C GLY A 54 5.70 2.57 17.84
N GLU A 55 5.92 1.48 18.57
CA GLU A 55 5.97 0.12 18.04
C GLU A 55 4.82 -0.72 18.60
N GLY A 56 4.06 -1.38 17.73
CA GLY A 56 2.93 -2.22 18.13
C GLY A 56 2.61 -3.32 17.14
N SER A 57 1.71 -4.22 17.56
CA SER A 57 1.20 -5.29 16.70
C SER A 57 -0.28 -5.56 16.97
N LEU A 58 -0.96 -6.08 15.96
CA LEU A 58 -2.36 -6.50 16.04
C LEU A 58 -2.51 -7.92 15.46
N PRO A 59 -2.71 -8.94 16.31
CA PRO A 59 -3.15 -10.24 15.84
C PRO A 59 -4.66 -10.22 15.57
N VAL A 60 -5.06 -10.69 14.39
CA VAL A 60 -6.45 -10.86 13.97
C VAL A 60 -6.66 -12.28 13.50
N LYS A 61 -7.66 -12.94 14.08
CA LYS A 61 -7.99 -14.33 13.72
C LYS A 61 -9.45 -14.41 13.27
N ALA A 62 -9.67 -14.93 12.07
CA ALA A 62 -10.99 -15.27 11.58
C ALA A 62 -11.22 -16.78 11.72
N GLU A 63 -12.18 -17.14 12.57
CA GLU A 63 -12.63 -18.53 12.71
C GLU A 63 -13.31 -19.03 11.43
N ALA A 64 -13.41 -20.34 11.28
CA ALA A 64 -13.94 -20.97 10.07
C ALA A 64 -15.32 -20.41 9.67
N GLY A 65 -15.43 -19.98 8.42
CA GLY A 65 -16.66 -19.41 7.84
C GLY A 65 -17.02 -18.00 8.35
N LYS A 66 -16.12 -17.33 9.07
CA LYS A 66 -16.35 -15.97 9.57
C LYS A 66 -15.75 -14.92 8.63
N GLU A 67 -16.37 -13.75 8.62
CA GLU A 67 -15.88 -12.56 7.90
C GLU A 67 -15.59 -11.45 8.90
N ILE A 68 -14.42 -10.80 8.77
CA ILE A 68 -13.97 -9.71 9.64
C ILE A 68 -13.42 -8.60 8.74
N THR A 69 -13.84 -7.37 8.97
CA THR A 69 -13.22 -6.19 8.37
C THR A 69 -12.39 -5.47 9.44
N VAL A 70 -11.15 -5.16 9.10
CA VAL A 70 -10.23 -4.40 9.95
C VAL A 70 -9.87 -3.12 9.25
N VAL A 71 -10.11 -1.98 9.89
CA VAL A 71 -9.72 -0.66 9.39
C VAL A 71 -8.64 -0.10 10.30
N GLU A 72 -7.45 0.06 9.77
CA GLU A 72 -6.29 0.61 10.48
C GLU A 72 -5.94 2.00 9.97
N GLN A 73 -5.93 2.97 10.85
CA GLN A 73 -5.35 4.28 10.61
C GLN A 73 -3.95 4.30 11.23
N LEU A 74 -2.92 4.34 10.37
CA LEU A 74 -1.51 4.36 10.75
C LEU A 74 -0.91 5.75 10.50
N GLY A 75 -0.60 6.47 11.58
CA GLY A 75 -0.28 7.88 11.54
C GLY A 75 -1.53 8.77 11.59
N SER A 76 -1.32 10.08 11.73
CA SER A 76 -2.39 11.07 11.79
C SER A 76 -2.04 12.32 10.98
N PRO A 77 -2.96 12.81 10.13
CA PRO A 77 -2.72 14.04 9.38
C PRO A 77 -2.82 15.30 10.27
N GLU A 78 -3.40 15.19 11.45
CA GLU A 78 -3.62 16.30 12.38
C GLU A 78 -2.49 16.42 13.42
N GLU A 79 -1.90 15.29 13.80
CA GLU A 79 -0.81 15.21 14.76
C GLU A 79 0.52 15.38 14.02
N LYS A 80 1.32 16.36 14.46
CA LYS A 80 2.69 16.55 13.93
C LYS A 80 3.65 15.60 14.62
N GLU A 81 3.36 14.32 14.51
CA GLU A 81 4.25 13.28 15.03
C GLU A 81 5.55 13.26 14.22
N THR A 82 6.66 13.15 14.93
CA THR A 82 7.97 12.93 14.32
C THR A 82 8.54 11.61 14.82
N GLY A 83 9.61 11.14 14.19
CA GLY A 83 10.26 9.89 14.59
C GLY A 83 9.67 8.69 13.85
N MET A 84 9.29 7.63 14.57
CA MET A 84 8.96 6.36 13.93
C MET A 84 7.64 5.78 14.44
N LEU A 85 6.87 5.24 13.50
CA LEU A 85 5.76 4.34 13.74
C LEU A 85 6.10 2.98 13.11
N LYS A 86 6.14 1.92 13.90
CA LYS A 86 6.34 0.55 13.43
C LYS A 86 5.15 -0.30 13.85
N PHE A 87 4.44 -0.84 12.89
CA PHE A 87 3.23 -1.62 13.15
C PHE A 87 3.22 -2.94 12.38
N HIS A 88 2.82 -4.02 13.07
CA HIS A 88 2.73 -5.34 12.49
C HIS A 88 1.34 -5.93 12.67
N THR A 89 0.64 -6.18 11.57
CA THR A 89 -0.67 -6.85 11.57
C THR A 89 -0.51 -8.30 11.16
N GLU A 90 -1.00 -9.20 12.01
CA GLU A 90 -0.91 -10.64 11.80
C GLU A 90 -2.30 -11.21 11.56
N LEU A 91 -2.55 -11.76 10.37
CA LEU A 91 -3.84 -12.29 9.95
C LEU A 91 -3.79 -13.82 9.90
N GLU A 92 -4.64 -14.47 10.68
CA GLU A 92 -4.84 -15.91 10.64
C GLU A 92 -6.26 -16.23 10.17
N LEU A 93 -6.38 -16.88 9.01
CA LEU A 93 -7.65 -17.19 8.37
C LEU A 93 -7.87 -18.70 8.35
N GLN A 94 -8.88 -19.17 9.09
CA GLN A 94 -9.31 -20.55 9.05
C GLN A 94 -10.12 -20.87 7.79
N GLU A 95 -10.45 -22.15 7.58
CA GLU A 95 -11.17 -22.61 6.38
C GLU A 95 -12.46 -21.81 6.12
N ASN A 96 -12.65 -21.38 4.86
CA ASN A 96 -13.81 -20.60 4.37
C ASN A 96 -13.99 -19.25 5.06
N SER A 97 -12.99 -18.71 5.75
CA SER A 97 -13.08 -17.37 6.35
C SER A 97 -12.62 -16.27 5.41
N HIS A 98 -12.94 -15.03 5.77
CA HIS A 98 -12.52 -13.85 5.03
C HIS A 98 -12.06 -12.75 6.01
N ILE A 99 -10.88 -12.18 5.77
CA ILE A 99 -10.45 -10.94 6.41
C ILE A 99 -10.24 -9.89 5.33
N HIS A 100 -10.92 -8.75 5.49
CA HIS A 100 -10.65 -7.55 4.72
C HIS A 100 -9.89 -6.54 5.58
N LEU A 101 -8.60 -6.39 5.35
CA LEU A 101 -7.75 -5.39 5.99
C LEU A 101 -7.69 -4.12 5.13
N ILE A 102 -8.07 -2.99 5.71
CA ILE A 102 -8.01 -1.67 5.10
C ILE A 102 -7.05 -0.82 5.91
N GLN A 103 -5.94 -0.39 5.31
CA GLN A 103 -4.93 0.43 5.97
C GLN A 103 -4.88 1.82 5.36
N ILE A 104 -5.14 2.84 6.18
CA ILE A 104 -4.99 4.24 5.81
C ILE A 104 -3.69 4.75 6.43
N CYS A 105 -2.63 4.80 5.61
CA CYS A 105 -1.28 5.16 6.03
C CYS A 105 -1.05 6.65 5.85
N MET A 106 -0.98 7.39 6.97
CA MET A 106 -0.86 8.85 6.98
C MET A 106 0.25 9.33 7.92
N PRO A 107 1.52 8.88 7.75
CA PRO A 107 2.61 9.44 8.53
C PRO A 107 2.76 10.94 8.23
N SER A 108 2.98 11.75 9.27
CA SER A 108 3.21 13.18 9.14
C SER A 108 4.62 13.50 8.63
N GLU A 109 4.86 14.74 8.20
CA GLU A 109 6.18 15.19 7.75
C GLU A 109 7.23 14.99 8.86
N GLY A 110 8.34 14.31 8.53
CA GLY A 110 9.40 13.94 9.49
C GLY A 110 9.15 12.61 10.21
N GLN A 111 7.98 11.99 10.05
CA GLN A 111 7.69 10.65 10.55
C GLN A 111 8.05 9.58 9.52
N THR A 112 8.52 8.43 9.98
CA THR A 112 8.74 7.23 9.17
C THR A 112 7.82 6.11 9.65
N LEU A 113 6.96 5.61 8.74
CA LEU A 113 6.13 4.44 8.98
C LEU A 113 6.84 3.17 8.46
N ILE A 114 6.98 2.18 9.31
CA ILE A 114 7.33 0.80 8.95
C ILE A 114 6.09 -0.07 9.20
N ASN A 115 5.40 -0.43 8.14
CA ASN A 115 4.20 -1.24 8.18
C ASN A 115 4.51 -2.67 7.73
N LYS A 116 4.04 -3.66 8.46
CA LYS A 116 4.16 -5.05 8.09
C LYS A 116 2.81 -5.76 8.24
N VAL A 117 2.43 -6.51 7.22
CA VAL A 117 1.26 -7.40 7.24
C VAL A 117 1.73 -8.80 6.94
N THR A 118 1.38 -9.75 7.79
CA THR A 118 1.55 -11.18 7.51
C THR A 118 0.20 -11.88 7.53
N ALA A 119 -0.09 -12.67 6.52
CA ALA A 119 -1.34 -13.41 6.43
C ALA A 119 -1.09 -14.90 6.19
N LYS A 120 -1.92 -15.75 6.80
CA LYS A 120 -1.96 -17.19 6.57
C LYS A 120 -3.38 -17.60 6.25
N ALA A 121 -3.60 -18.04 5.01
CA ALA A 121 -4.92 -18.42 4.52
C ALA A 121 -5.03 -19.92 4.37
N GLU A 122 -5.93 -20.52 5.14
CA GLU A 122 -6.29 -21.94 5.05
C GLU A 122 -7.22 -22.18 3.84
N LYS A 123 -7.74 -23.39 3.68
CA LYS A 123 -8.56 -23.80 2.53
C LYS A 123 -9.77 -22.88 2.33
N ASN A 124 -9.96 -22.42 1.07
CA ASN A 124 -11.03 -21.49 0.66
C ASN A 124 -11.03 -20.15 1.44
N ALA A 125 -10.00 -19.84 2.22
CA ALA A 125 -9.93 -18.57 2.94
C ALA A 125 -9.54 -17.43 1.99
N ARG A 126 -10.08 -16.23 2.23
CA ARG A 126 -9.84 -15.05 1.40
C ARG A 126 -9.19 -13.94 2.21
N VAL A 127 -8.08 -13.44 1.72
CA VAL A 127 -7.38 -12.27 2.25
C VAL A 127 -7.61 -11.10 1.29
N SER A 128 -8.26 -10.04 1.75
CA SER A 128 -8.35 -8.78 1.01
C SER A 128 -7.55 -7.72 1.75
N VAL A 129 -6.63 -7.06 1.06
CA VAL A 129 -5.80 -5.98 1.61
C VAL A 129 -5.99 -4.74 0.76
N THR A 130 -6.49 -3.65 1.35
CA THR A 130 -6.58 -2.34 0.70
C THR A 130 -5.67 -1.38 1.46
N GLN A 131 -4.65 -0.82 0.78
CA GLN A 131 -3.73 0.14 1.38
C GLN A 131 -3.83 1.49 0.66
N LEU A 132 -4.02 2.57 1.43
CA LEU A 132 -4.00 3.94 0.95
C LEU A 132 -2.85 4.71 1.63
N PHE A 133 -1.85 5.11 0.84
CA PHE A 133 -0.70 5.90 1.31
C PHE A 133 -0.94 7.38 1.01
N LEU A 134 -1.41 8.11 2.03
CA LEU A 134 -1.87 9.50 1.94
C LEU A 134 -1.15 10.43 2.93
N GLY A 135 -0.07 9.95 3.54
CA GLY A 135 0.73 10.75 4.46
C GLY A 135 1.67 11.73 3.75
N THR A 136 2.44 12.45 4.55
CA THR A 136 3.51 13.36 4.08
C THR A 136 4.91 12.91 4.53
N GLY A 137 4.99 11.88 5.36
CA GLY A 137 6.22 11.23 5.80
C GLY A 137 6.66 10.08 4.89
N ASN A 138 7.71 9.39 5.28
CA ASN A 138 8.23 8.23 4.55
C ASN A 138 7.52 6.95 4.98
N THR A 139 7.34 6.01 4.05
CA THR A 139 6.69 4.74 4.35
C THR A 139 7.45 3.57 3.74
N TYR A 140 7.60 2.53 4.55
CA TYR A 140 8.06 1.19 4.16
C TYR A 140 6.95 0.20 4.52
N SER A 141 6.37 -0.45 3.52
CA SER A 141 5.25 -1.38 3.70
C SER A 141 5.58 -2.76 3.16
N GLU A 142 5.39 -3.79 3.96
CA GLU A 142 5.51 -5.18 3.56
C GLU A 142 4.17 -5.90 3.76
N VAL A 143 3.71 -6.60 2.73
CA VAL A 143 2.60 -7.55 2.81
C VAL A 143 3.11 -8.91 2.37
N ASN A 144 3.02 -9.91 3.26
CA ASN A 144 3.39 -11.28 2.96
C ASN A 144 2.21 -12.20 3.25
N ALA A 145 1.57 -12.70 2.19
CA ALA A 145 0.40 -13.55 2.27
C ALA A 145 0.73 -14.99 1.87
N GLY A 146 0.75 -15.89 2.84
CA GLY A 146 0.85 -17.34 2.63
C GLY A 146 -0.51 -17.94 2.28
N LEU A 147 -0.68 -18.38 1.04
CA LEU A 147 -1.85 -19.08 0.53
C LEU A 147 -1.65 -20.59 0.73
N LEU A 148 -1.90 -21.04 1.97
CA LEU A 148 -1.50 -22.37 2.45
C LEU A 148 -2.50 -23.46 2.03
N GLY A 149 -3.78 -23.13 2.11
CA GLY A 149 -4.84 -24.07 1.81
C GLY A 149 -5.28 -24.03 0.35
N ARG A 150 -5.84 -25.15 -0.13
CA ARG A 150 -6.43 -25.23 -1.46
C ARG A 150 -7.49 -24.16 -1.67
N GLU A 151 -7.47 -23.52 -2.86
CA GLU A 151 -8.44 -22.52 -3.27
C GLU A 151 -8.45 -21.27 -2.35
N SER A 152 -7.37 -21.02 -1.59
CA SER A 152 -7.23 -19.74 -0.89
C SER A 152 -6.87 -18.61 -1.85
N ASP A 153 -7.25 -17.40 -1.48
CA ASP A 153 -7.20 -16.22 -2.37
C ASP A 153 -6.57 -15.01 -1.68
N LEU A 154 -5.82 -14.22 -2.45
CA LEU A 154 -5.36 -12.88 -2.08
C LEU A 154 -5.85 -11.86 -3.08
N THR A 155 -6.56 -10.85 -2.63
CA THR A 155 -6.81 -9.61 -3.38
C THR A 155 -6.11 -8.45 -2.70
N ALA A 156 -5.17 -7.79 -3.38
CA ALA A 156 -4.46 -6.63 -2.86
C ALA A 156 -4.67 -5.39 -3.74
N LYS A 157 -5.17 -4.30 -3.15
CA LYS A 157 -5.40 -3.02 -3.82
C LYS A 157 -4.58 -1.95 -3.11
N ILE A 158 -3.68 -1.31 -3.84
CA ILE A 158 -2.74 -0.32 -3.30
C ILE A 158 -2.96 1.01 -4.02
N GLY A 159 -3.23 2.06 -3.26
CA GLY A 159 -3.35 3.44 -3.75
C GLY A 159 -2.34 4.36 -3.09
N TYR A 160 -1.67 5.25 -3.85
CA TYR A 160 -0.70 6.18 -3.29
C TYR A 160 -0.66 7.52 -4.03
N PHE A 161 -0.37 8.57 -3.26
CA PHE A 161 0.01 9.88 -3.78
C PHE A 161 1.25 10.37 -3.05
N LEU A 162 2.34 10.61 -3.78
CA LEU A 162 3.61 11.06 -3.23
C LEU A 162 4.04 12.38 -3.86
N GLN A 163 4.57 13.27 -3.05
CA GLN A 163 5.06 14.58 -3.48
C GLN A 163 6.32 14.99 -2.70
N LYS A 164 6.93 16.11 -3.07
CA LYS A 164 8.17 16.59 -2.46
C LYS A 164 9.29 15.54 -2.57
N GLU A 165 9.93 15.21 -1.47
CA GLU A 165 11.03 14.22 -1.38
C GLU A 165 10.61 12.94 -0.64
N GLN A 166 9.29 12.65 -0.59
CA GLN A 166 8.76 11.48 0.08
C GLN A 166 9.27 10.18 -0.53
N LYS A 167 9.45 9.18 0.34
CA LYS A 167 9.82 7.82 -0.04
C LYS A 167 8.71 6.84 0.31
N LEU A 168 8.35 6.02 -0.66
CA LEU A 168 7.46 4.87 -0.48
C LEU A 168 8.17 3.63 -1.01
N ASP A 169 8.40 2.68 -0.12
CA ASP A 169 8.99 1.38 -0.44
C ASP A 169 7.98 0.29 -0.10
N ILE A 170 7.49 -0.42 -1.11
CA ILE A 170 6.48 -1.46 -0.96
C ILE A 170 7.09 -2.80 -1.34
N ASN A 171 6.82 -3.83 -0.55
CA ASN A 171 7.13 -5.22 -0.85
C ASN A 171 5.87 -6.08 -0.63
N LEU A 172 5.33 -6.64 -1.70
CA LEU A 172 4.16 -7.52 -1.64
C LEU A 172 4.55 -8.91 -2.12
N ILE A 173 4.27 -9.92 -1.32
CA ILE A 173 4.59 -11.33 -1.60
C ILE A 173 3.31 -12.15 -1.49
N ALA A 174 2.90 -12.76 -2.59
CA ALA A 174 1.89 -13.81 -2.65
C ALA A 174 2.59 -15.18 -2.70
N ASP A 175 2.65 -15.89 -1.57
CA ASP A 175 3.32 -17.19 -1.43
C ASP A 175 2.28 -18.31 -1.63
N HIS A 176 2.20 -18.82 -2.87
CA HIS A 176 1.27 -19.88 -3.27
C HIS A 176 1.81 -21.26 -2.90
N ARG A 177 1.15 -21.93 -1.94
CA ARG A 177 1.49 -23.28 -1.48
C ARG A 177 0.38 -24.29 -1.68
N GLY A 178 -0.87 -23.85 -1.57
CA GLY A 178 -2.04 -24.68 -1.82
C GLY A 178 -2.34 -24.85 -3.31
N GLU A 179 -3.06 -25.90 -3.66
CA GLU A 179 -3.58 -26.09 -5.03
C GLU A 179 -4.64 -25.05 -5.37
N LYS A 180 -4.68 -24.62 -6.63
CA LYS A 180 -5.69 -23.70 -7.19
C LYS A 180 -5.84 -22.39 -6.41
N THR A 181 -4.78 -21.95 -5.77
CA THR A 181 -4.75 -20.65 -5.09
C THR A 181 -4.72 -19.53 -6.11
N THR A 182 -5.29 -18.36 -5.74
CA THR A 182 -5.35 -17.21 -6.63
C THR A 182 -4.77 -15.96 -5.96
N CYS A 183 -4.15 -15.08 -6.74
CA CYS A 183 -3.87 -13.72 -6.29
C CYS A 183 -4.13 -12.70 -7.37
N ASP A 184 -4.68 -11.54 -6.97
CA ASP A 184 -4.89 -10.36 -7.81
C ASP A 184 -4.32 -9.14 -7.09
N ILE A 185 -3.29 -8.53 -7.66
CA ILE A 185 -2.54 -7.42 -7.09
C ILE A 185 -2.69 -6.22 -8.02
N THR A 186 -3.25 -5.13 -7.52
CA THR A 186 -3.36 -3.87 -8.23
C THR A 186 -2.69 -2.76 -7.43
N ALA A 187 -1.72 -2.08 -8.03
CA ALA A 187 -1.05 -0.93 -7.43
C ALA A 187 -1.23 0.30 -8.34
N GLU A 188 -1.84 1.34 -7.83
CA GLU A 188 -2.11 2.55 -8.60
C GLU A 188 -1.71 3.79 -7.81
N GLY A 189 -1.08 4.74 -8.51
CA GLY A 189 -0.73 5.96 -7.82
C GLY A 189 -0.18 7.05 -8.69
N THR A 190 0.16 8.14 -8.01
CA THR A 190 0.70 9.34 -8.64
C THR A 190 1.94 9.79 -7.90
N LEU A 191 2.96 10.15 -8.66
CA LEU A 191 4.21 10.71 -8.16
C LEU A 191 4.38 12.14 -8.68
N LYS A 192 4.87 13.02 -7.81
CA LYS A 192 5.12 14.42 -8.12
C LYS A 192 6.41 14.92 -7.48
N ASP A 193 6.93 16.03 -7.97
CA ASP A 193 8.14 16.72 -7.51
C ASP A 193 9.38 15.79 -7.58
N LYS A 194 9.98 15.45 -6.44
CA LYS A 194 11.14 14.55 -6.31
C LYS A 194 10.80 13.28 -5.53
N ALA A 195 9.55 12.87 -5.58
CA ALA A 195 9.08 11.68 -4.89
C ALA A 195 9.80 10.42 -5.38
N GLN A 196 10.02 9.48 -4.46
CA GLN A 196 10.71 8.23 -4.73
C GLN A 196 9.82 7.06 -4.37
N LYS A 197 9.55 6.19 -5.33
CA LYS A 197 8.81 4.95 -5.10
C LYS A 197 9.64 3.74 -5.55
N LEU A 198 9.63 2.69 -4.72
CA LEU A 198 10.08 1.36 -5.09
C LEU A 198 8.99 0.35 -4.76
N PHE A 199 8.44 -0.29 -5.78
CA PHE A 199 7.47 -1.37 -5.64
C PHE A 199 8.12 -2.70 -6.00
N ARG A 200 8.01 -3.68 -5.10
CA ARG A 200 8.40 -5.07 -5.31
C ARG A 200 7.15 -5.92 -5.21
N GLY A 201 6.72 -6.49 -6.31
CA GLY A 201 5.62 -7.45 -6.37
C GLY A 201 6.17 -8.85 -6.65
N THR A 202 5.85 -9.81 -5.81
CA THR A 202 6.29 -11.19 -5.98
C THR A 202 5.12 -12.14 -5.95
N ILE A 203 4.97 -12.90 -7.03
CA ILE A 203 4.10 -14.07 -7.10
C ILE A 203 4.99 -15.31 -7.05
N ASP A 204 4.91 -16.08 -5.96
CA ASP A 204 5.82 -17.20 -5.71
C ASP A 204 5.04 -18.53 -5.69
N PHE A 205 5.06 -19.24 -6.81
CA PHE A 205 4.42 -20.55 -6.97
C PHE A 205 5.34 -21.65 -6.46
N LYS A 206 5.08 -22.13 -5.24
CA LYS A 206 5.83 -23.23 -4.63
C LYS A 206 5.45 -24.56 -5.24
N LYS A 207 6.33 -25.54 -5.11
CA LYS A 207 6.04 -26.91 -5.50
C LYS A 207 4.81 -27.44 -4.75
N GLY A 208 3.83 -27.94 -5.49
CA GLY A 208 2.53 -28.37 -4.99
C GLY A 208 1.39 -27.36 -5.19
N ALA A 209 1.67 -26.15 -5.66
CA ALA A 209 0.66 -25.13 -5.99
C ALA A 209 -0.02 -25.35 -7.35
N CYS A 210 -0.30 -26.60 -7.73
CA CYS A 210 -0.88 -26.98 -9.00
C CYS A 210 -2.21 -26.26 -9.27
N GLY A 211 -2.36 -25.69 -10.47
CA GLY A 211 -3.53 -24.90 -10.88
C GLY A 211 -3.60 -23.50 -10.28
N ALA A 212 -2.53 -23.02 -9.63
CA ALA A 212 -2.52 -21.68 -9.06
C ALA A 212 -2.41 -20.61 -10.14
N LYS A 213 -2.99 -19.43 -9.86
CA LYS A 213 -3.02 -18.28 -10.77
C LYS A 213 -2.68 -17.01 -10.03
N GLY A 214 -1.90 -16.13 -10.67
CA GLY A 214 -1.55 -14.84 -10.11
C GLY A 214 -1.48 -13.75 -11.17
N SER A 215 -1.97 -12.57 -10.81
CA SER A 215 -1.90 -11.37 -11.65
C SER A 215 -1.42 -10.18 -10.82
N GLU A 216 -0.54 -9.37 -11.42
CA GLU A 216 -0.08 -8.10 -10.87
C GLU A 216 -0.20 -7.03 -11.93
N VAL A 217 -0.88 -5.92 -11.60
CA VAL A 217 -1.01 -4.75 -12.46
C VAL A 217 -0.58 -3.51 -11.70
N GLU A 218 0.31 -2.73 -12.28
CA GLU A 218 0.73 -1.43 -11.76
C GLU A 218 0.39 -0.29 -12.72
N GLU A 219 -0.22 0.79 -12.21
CA GLU A 219 -0.45 2.01 -12.95
C GLU A 219 0.12 3.23 -12.23
N VAL A 220 1.08 3.91 -12.85
CA VAL A 220 1.76 5.08 -12.26
C VAL A 220 1.59 6.30 -13.14
N LEU A 221 1.03 7.37 -12.56
CA LEU A 221 1.00 8.69 -13.17
C LEU A 221 2.19 9.51 -12.67
N LEU A 222 3.02 10.00 -13.59
CA LEU A 222 4.18 10.84 -13.31
C LEU A 222 3.82 12.30 -13.63
N LEU A 223 4.02 13.20 -12.66
CA LEU A 223 3.69 14.62 -12.80
C LEU A 223 4.92 15.53 -12.76
N SER A 224 6.14 14.99 -12.73
CA SER A 224 7.39 15.75 -12.68
C SER A 224 8.57 14.94 -13.21
N ASP A 225 9.61 15.60 -13.69
CA ASP A 225 10.79 14.96 -14.30
C ASP A 225 11.78 14.38 -13.29
N ASP A 226 11.85 14.96 -12.06
CA ASP A 226 12.83 14.57 -11.02
C ASP A 226 12.40 13.36 -10.17
N ILE A 227 11.38 12.63 -10.60
CA ILE A 227 10.80 11.48 -9.90
C ILE A 227 11.72 10.26 -10.01
N VAL A 228 11.81 9.49 -8.93
CA VAL A 228 12.44 8.16 -8.95
C VAL A 228 11.35 7.10 -8.82
N ASN A 229 10.95 6.51 -9.93
CA ASN A 229 10.00 5.38 -9.96
C ASN A 229 10.73 4.09 -10.31
N LYS A 230 10.67 3.11 -9.39
CA LYS A 230 11.28 1.78 -9.59
C LYS A 230 10.25 0.69 -9.30
N THR A 231 10.26 -0.35 -10.15
CA THR A 231 9.38 -1.52 -10.01
C THR A 231 10.17 -2.79 -10.26
N ILE A 232 9.94 -3.80 -9.43
CA ILE A 232 10.52 -5.13 -9.55
C ILE A 232 9.41 -6.17 -9.49
N PRO A 233 8.81 -6.53 -10.61
CA PRO A 233 7.90 -7.67 -10.66
C PRO A 233 8.70 -8.97 -10.65
N LEU A 234 8.33 -9.92 -9.80
CA LEU A 234 8.92 -11.24 -9.73
C LEU A 234 7.84 -12.32 -9.83
N ILE A 235 8.03 -13.25 -10.77
CA ILE A 235 7.24 -14.48 -10.83
C ILE A 235 8.20 -15.64 -10.62
N LEU A 236 8.11 -16.30 -9.47
CA LEU A 236 8.92 -17.44 -9.11
C LEU A 236 8.09 -18.71 -9.30
N CYS A 237 8.53 -19.61 -10.19
CA CYS A 237 7.80 -20.82 -10.54
C CYS A 237 8.59 -22.08 -10.16
N ALA A 238 8.20 -22.75 -9.08
CA ALA A 238 8.67 -24.07 -8.72
C ALA A 238 7.64 -25.18 -9.06
N GLU A 239 6.49 -24.81 -9.64
CA GLU A 239 5.41 -25.66 -10.13
C GLU A 239 5.20 -25.40 -11.61
N GLU A 240 4.86 -26.44 -12.40
CA GLU A 240 4.69 -26.33 -13.85
C GLU A 240 3.28 -25.92 -14.28
N ASP A 241 2.25 -26.38 -13.54
CA ASP A 241 0.83 -26.11 -13.82
C ASP A 241 0.36 -24.84 -13.11
N VAL A 242 0.86 -23.68 -13.54
CA VAL A 242 0.53 -22.39 -12.96
C VAL A 242 0.40 -21.30 -14.04
N GLU A 243 -0.34 -20.25 -13.74
CA GLU A 243 -0.48 -19.06 -14.59
C GLU A 243 -0.05 -17.82 -13.82
N GLY A 244 0.99 -17.12 -14.28
CA GLY A 244 1.47 -15.87 -13.68
C GLY A 244 1.55 -14.76 -14.72
N ASN A 245 0.93 -13.62 -14.42
CA ASN A 245 0.93 -12.44 -15.29
C ASN A 245 1.36 -11.20 -14.51
N HIS A 246 2.09 -10.30 -15.18
CA HIS A 246 2.30 -8.96 -14.68
C HIS A 246 2.16 -7.94 -15.81
N GLY A 247 1.73 -6.73 -15.45
CA GLY A 247 1.63 -5.59 -16.35
C GLY A 247 1.95 -4.29 -15.63
N ALA A 248 2.58 -3.35 -16.33
CA ALA A 248 2.83 -2.02 -15.78
C ALA A 248 2.53 -0.95 -16.83
N THR A 249 1.78 0.07 -16.44
CA THR A 249 1.54 1.28 -17.22
C THR A 249 2.12 2.47 -16.44
N ILE A 250 3.17 3.06 -16.98
CA ILE A 250 3.87 4.18 -16.35
C ILE A 250 3.96 5.30 -17.37
N GLY A 251 3.44 6.48 -17.04
CA GLY A 251 3.43 7.60 -17.97
C GLY A 251 2.95 8.90 -17.37
N GLU A 252 3.01 9.93 -18.19
CA GLU A 252 2.49 11.28 -17.93
C GLU A 252 1.09 11.43 -18.54
N LEU A 253 0.41 12.54 -18.23
CA LEU A 253 -0.80 12.91 -18.97
C LEU A 253 -0.41 13.30 -20.40
N ASP A 254 -1.06 12.67 -21.37
CA ASP A 254 -0.85 13.01 -22.77
C ASP A 254 -1.39 14.41 -23.14
N GLU A 255 -0.83 14.98 -24.18
CA GLU A 255 -1.20 16.33 -24.65
C GLU A 255 -2.66 16.41 -25.11
N GLU A 256 -3.25 15.33 -25.59
CA GLU A 256 -4.67 15.28 -26.00
C GLU A 256 -5.59 15.40 -24.79
N THR A 257 -5.28 14.67 -23.71
CA THR A 257 -5.98 14.78 -22.42
C THR A 257 -5.86 16.18 -21.84
N LEU A 258 -4.65 16.75 -21.84
CA LEU A 258 -4.42 18.12 -21.34
C LEU A 258 -5.17 19.15 -22.19
N PHE A 259 -5.17 19.01 -23.52
CA PHE A 259 -5.94 19.87 -24.42
C PHE A 259 -7.44 19.76 -24.18
N TYR A 260 -7.95 18.56 -23.92
CA TYR A 260 -9.37 18.33 -23.60
C TYR A 260 -9.79 19.09 -22.34
N PHE A 261 -8.97 19.06 -21.28
CA PHE A 261 -9.21 19.82 -20.07
C PHE A 261 -9.12 21.33 -20.31
N ALA A 262 -8.08 21.81 -21.02
CA ALA A 262 -7.88 23.21 -21.35
C ALA A 262 -9.03 23.77 -22.17
N ALA A 263 -9.59 23.04 -23.13
CA ALA A 263 -10.75 23.41 -23.91
C ALA A 263 -12.03 23.63 -23.08
N ARG A 264 -12.04 23.15 -21.84
CA ARG A 264 -13.12 23.34 -20.85
C ARG A 264 -12.78 24.37 -19.78
N GLY A 265 -11.67 25.10 -19.95
CA GLY A 265 -11.21 26.11 -18.99
C GLY A 265 -10.55 25.52 -17.74
N ILE A 266 -10.15 24.23 -17.76
CA ILE A 266 -9.47 23.57 -16.64
C ILE A 266 -7.97 23.65 -16.90
N GLY A 267 -7.24 24.36 -16.04
CA GLY A 267 -5.78 24.48 -16.13
C GLY A 267 -5.06 23.15 -15.86
N ARG A 268 -3.81 23.03 -16.34
CA ARG A 268 -2.99 21.82 -16.24
C ARG A 268 -2.91 21.26 -14.81
N LYS A 269 -2.58 22.10 -13.82
CA LYS A 269 -2.45 21.69 -12.41
C LYS A 269 -3.75 21.11 -11.84
N THR A 270 -4.89 21.71 -12.19
CA THR A 270 -6.22 21.22 -11.79
C THR A 270 -6.51 19.87 -12.46
N ALA A 271 -6.21 19.74 -13.75
CA ALA A 271 -6.37 18.48 -14.49
C ALA A 271 -5.52 17.35 -13.87
N GLU A 272 -4.26 17.63 -13.56
CA GLU A 272 -3.34 16.71 -12.89
C GLU A 272 -3.90 16.25 -11.52
N ASN A 273 -4.37 17.20 -10.69
CA ASN A 273 -4.99 16.85 -9.40
C ASN A 273 -6.26 16.01 -9.56
N MET A 274 -7.13 16.36 -10.51
CA MET A 274 -8.35 15.57 -10.78
C MET A 274 -8.04 14.16 -11.20
N MET A 275 -7.07 13.96 -12.09
CA MET A 275 -6.67 12.63 -12.56
C MET A 275 -5.99 11.81 -11.46
N ALA A 276 -5.11 12.43 -10.66
CA ALA A 276 -4.47 11.79 -9.52
C ALA A 276 -5.50 11.37 -8.46
N ARG A 277 -6.43 12.25 -8.15
CA ARG A 277 -7.49 12.00 -7.16
C ARG A 277 -8.43 10.88 -7.59
N ALA A 278 -8.86 10.86 -8.85
CA ALA A 278 -9.76 9.85 -9.38
C ALA A 278 -9.20 8.42 -9.23
N LYS A 279 -7.87 8.24 -9.34
CA LYS A 279 -7.21 6.94 -9.10
C LYS A 279 -7.39 6.44 -7.68
N LEU A 280 -7.42 7.33 -6.69
CA LEU A 280 -7.53 6.97 -5.27
C LEU A 280 -8.98 6.91 -4.79
N GLU A 281 -9.84 7.79 -5.30
CA GLU A 281 -11.27 7.82 -4.93
C GLU A 281 -11.99 6.51 -5.27
N LYS A 282 -11.55 5.80 -6.31
CA LYS A 282 -12.13 4.49 -6.65
C LYS A 282 -11.90 3.41 -5.59
N LEU A 283 -10.96 3.63 -4.63
CA LEU A 283 -10.74 2.75 -3.50
C LEU A 283 -11.61 3.12 -2.28
N CYS A 284 -12.18 4.33 -2.24
CA CYS A 284 -13.03 4.76 -1.12
C CYS A 284 -14.25 3.87 -0.85
N PRO A 285 -14.90 3.25 -1.85
CA PRO A 285 -15.99 2.30 -1.61
C PRO A 285 -15.60 1.06 -0.82
N GLU A 286 -14.32 0.71 -0.76
CA GLU A 286 -13.81 -0.41 0.04
C GLU A 286 -13.88 -0.11 1.55
N ILE A 287 -13.92 1.18 1.93
CA ILE A 287 -13.95 1.62 3.32
C ILE A 287 -15.41 1.54 3.83
N PRO A 288 -15.73 0.65 4.80
CA PRO A 288 -17.11 0.41 5.19
C PRO A 288 -17.73 1.52 6.03
N ASP A 289 -16.91 2.19 6.86
CA ASP A 289 -17.42 3.22 7.77
C ASP A 289 -17.26 4.64 7.19
N GLU A 290 -18.31 5.45 7.44
CA GLU A 290 -18.41 6.80 6.88
C GLU A 290 -17.35 7.75 7.47
N GLU A 291 -17.02 7.61 8.77
CA GLU A 291 -16.03 8.48 9.44
C GLU A 291 -14.66 8.34 8.75
N THR A 292 -14.18 7.11 8.55
CA THR A 292 -12.89 6.86 7.88
C THR A 292 -12.95 7.28 6.41
N ARG A 293 -14.07 7.04 5.73
CA ARG A 293 -14.25 7.47 4.33
C ARG A 293 -14.16 8.99 4.21
N GLN A 294 -14.83 9.72 5.10
CA GLN A 294 -14.77 11.18 5.13
C GLN A 294 -13.34 11.68 5.42
N LEU A 295 -12.65 11.08 6.40
CA LEU A 295 -11.24 11.39 6.68
C LEU A 295 -10.36 11.24 5.42
N VAL A 296 -10.53 10.15 4.68
CA VAL A 296 -9.79 9.91 3.43
C VAL A 296 -10.13 10.99 2.39
N MET A 297 -11.40 11.30 2.19
CA MET A 297 -11.83 12.32 1.22
C MET A 297 -11.30 13.72 1.58
N GLU A 298 -11.31 14.09 2.86
CA GLU A 298 -10.72 15.35 3.34
C GLU A 298 -9.19 15.38 3.13
N GLN A 299 -8.52 14.26 3.32
CA GLN A 299 -7.09 14.16 3.07
C GLN A 299 -6.77 14.25 1.56
N LEU A 300 -7.56 13.62 0.71
CA LEU A 300 -7.43 13.76 -0.74
C LEU A 300 -7.63 15.20 -1.20
N GLU A 301 -8.62 15.92 -0.65
CA GLU A 301 -8.83 17.34 -0.95
C GLU A 301 -7.67 18.22 -0.49
N LYS A 302 -7.05 17.92 0.66
CA LYS A 302 -5.87 18.64 1.14
C LYS A 302 -4.64 18.43 0.24
N LEU A 303 -4.44 17.19 -0.22
CA LEU A 303 -3.29 16.81 -1.04
C LEU A 303 -3.46 17.23 -2.50
N MET A 304 -4.67 17.10 -3.02
CA MET A 304 -5.02 17.29 -4.43
C MET A 304 -6.32 18.12 -4.55
N PRO A 305 -6.28 19.43 -4.25
CA PRO A 305 -7.47 20.27 -4.32
C PRO A 305 -8.03 20.36 -5.75
N GLU A 306 -9.35 20.21 -5.88
CA GLU A 306 -10.05 20.30 -7.17
C GLU A 306 -10.03 21.70 -7.77
N THR A 307 -10.08 22.74 -6.91
CA THR A 307 -9.96 24.11 -7.35
C THR A 307 -8.54 24.60 -7.09
N ALA A 308 -7.82 25.00 -8.13
CA ALA A 308 -6.63 25.81 -7.94
C ALA A 308 -7.02 27.02 -7.07
N ARG A 309 -6.62 27.06 -5.79
CA ARG A 309 -6.64 28.33 -5.05
C ARG A 309 -5.94 29.31 -5.97
N LYS A 310 -6.61 30.44 -6.27
CA LYS A 310 -6.04 31.50 -7.08
C LYS A 310 -4.67 31.82 -6.48
N GLU A 311 -3.64 31.19 -7.00
CA GLU A 311 -2.28 31.65 -6.78
C GLU A 311 -2.22 33.01 -7.46
N ASN A 312 -1.92 34.01 -6.65
CA ASN A 312 -1.92 35.43 -6.98
C ASN A 312 -1.35 35.66 -8.38
N ALA A 313 -2.13 36.40 -9.16
CA ALA A 313 -1.69 36.99 -10.41
C ALA A 313 -0.69 38.12 -10.08
N ASP A 314 0.52 37.75 -9.67
CA ASP A 314 1.65 38.65 -9.45
C ASP A 314 2.96 37.95 -9.87
N GLU A 315 3.02 37.52 -11.12
CA GLU A 315 4.24 37.39 -11.90
C GLU A 315 3.85 37.48 -13.39
N ALA A 316 3.65 38.75 -13.81
CA ALA A 316 3.65 39.18 -15.21
C ALA A 316 4.98 39.85 -15.55
#